data_7b2b6d61d5ec94ddc2f3b26f7a5748d2
#
_entry.id   7b2b6d61d5ec94ddc2f3b26f7a5748d2
#
_cell.length_a   1.000
_cell.length_b   1.000
_cell.length_c   1.000
_cell.angle_alpha   90.00
_cell.angle_beta   90.00
_cell.angle_gamma   90.00
#
_symmetry.space_group_name_H-M   'P 1'
#
loop_
_entity.id
_entity.type
_entity.pdbx_description
1 polymer ?
#
loop_
_entity_poly.entity_id
_entity_poly.type
_entity_poly.pdbx_seq_one_letter_code
_entity_poly.pdbx_strand_id
1 'polypeptide(L)'
;MQKDTSFAKLVSLGCHDVRTPLATVHGFAKTLERVTELAPPADRYVEMIGKASAEMAELLDELSLAARIESGSYEPGLRDAETLALAHAARERLGEDRVHVTGEGATIATDVEAVERGVSALIQAALRHGGLDEVNVVVRGPVLEVTPVTEASAPVVLGHELRDLGAAVAVRVIERLGGAVTVDGDTLTISLG
;
A
#
# COMPACT_ATOMS: atom_id res chain seq x y z
N MET A 1 8.44 -15.66 -25.25
CA MET A 1 7.12 -15.03 -25.45
C MET A 1 7.24 -13.59 -24.99
N GLN A 2 7.21 -12.63 -25.91
CA GLN A 2 7.37 -11.20 -25.59
C GLN A 2 6.09 -10.77 -24.87
N LYS A 3 6.20 -10.36 -23.59
CA LYS A 3 5.06 -9.87 -22.79
C LYS A 3 4.50 -8.63 -23.50
N ASP A 4 3.23 -8.59 -23.83
CA ASP A 4 2.61 -7.39 -24.42
C ASP A 4 2.49 -6.33 -23.33
N THR A 5 3.37 -5.34 -23.39
CA THR A 5 3.44 -4.23 -22.42
C THR A 5 2.57 -3.04 -22.83
N SER A 6 1.84 -3.13 -23.96
CA SER A 6 1.06 -2.02 -24.51
C SER A 6 -0.07 -1.60 -23.58
N PHE A 7 -0.78 -2.56 -22.99
CA PHE A 7 -1.85 -2.30 -22.03
C PHE A 7 -1.33 -1.61 -20.75
N ALA A 8 -0.20 -2.08 -20.19
CA ALA A 8 0.40 -1.46 -19.01
C ALA A 8 0.81 0.01 -19.27
N LYS A 9 1.35 0.30 -20.44
CA LYS A 9 1.67 1.69 -20.85
C LYS A 9 0.42 2.56 -20.99
N LEU A 10 -0.67 1.99 -21.54
CA LEU A 10 -1.95 2.68 -21.65
C LEU A 10 -2.54 3.00 -20.27
N VAL A 11 -2.47 2.04 -19.32
CA VAL A 11 -2.87 2.26 -17.93
C VAL A 11 -2.05 3.38 -17.29
N SER A 12 -0.73 3.36 -17.44
CA SER A 12 0.15 4.41 -16.91
C SER A 12 -0.20 5.80 -17.45
N LEU A 13 -0.49 5.90 -18.76
CA LEU A 13 -0.94 7.14 -19.39
C LEU A 13 -2.29 7.60 -18.83
N GLY A 14 -3.27 6.69 -18.72
CA GLY A 14 -4.58 6.99 -18.14
C GLY A 14 -4.49 7.49 -16.69
N CYS A 15 -3.65 6.87 -15.86
CA CYS A 15 -3.39 7.36 -14.51
C CYS A 15 -2.84 8.78 -14.48
N HIS A 16 -1.90 9.09 -15.38
CA HIS A 16 -1.35 10.44 -15.52
C HIS A 16 -2.43 11.46 -15.88
N ASP A 17 -3.26 11.15 -16.87
CA ASP A 17 -4.28 12.08 -17.36
C ASP A 17 -5.42 12.33 -16.35
N VAL A 18 -5.77 11.31 -15.55
CA VAL A 18 -6.78 11.45 -14.47
C VAL A 18 -6.24 12.21 -13.26
N ARG A 19 -4.92 12.13 -12.99
CA ARG A 19 -4.30 12.81 -11.84
C ARG A 19 -4.47 14.33 -11.91
N THR A 20 -4.38 14.94 -13.09
CA THR A 20 -4.49 16.39 -13.27
C THR A 20 -5.86 16.96 -12.83
N PRO A 21 -7.00 16.47 -13.33
CA PRO A 21 -8.30 16.96 -12.87
C PRO A 21 -8.57 16.63 -11.40
N LEU A 22 -8.08 15.48 -10.92
CA LEU A 22 -8.21 15.09 -9.52
C LEU A 22 -7.46 16.04 -8.58
N ALA A 23 -6.22 16.43 -8.92
CA ALA A 23 -5.45 17.42 -8.18
C ALA A 23 -6.16 18.77 -8.11
N THR A 24 -6.89 19.15 -9.18
CA THR A 24 -7.71 20.35 -9.19
C THR A 24 -8.87 20.27 -8.19
N VAL A 25 -9.59 19.14 -8.17
CA VAL A 25 -10.71 18.92 -7.22
C VAL A 25 -10.19 18.96 -5.78
N HIS A 26 -9.11 18.26 -5.51
CA HIS A 26 -8.47 18.23 -4.18
C HIS A 26 -8.02 19.64 -3.75
N GLY A 27 -7.35 20.37 -4.65
CA GLY A 27 -6.88 21.72 -4.38
C GLY A 27 -8.00 22.70 -4.05
N PHE A 28 -9.15 22.63 -4.75
CA PHE A 28 -10.31 23.46 -4.44
C PHE A 28 -10.96 23.07 -3.11
N ALA A 29 -11.10 21.78 -2.79
CA ALA A 29 -11.60 21.35 -1.50
C ALA A 29 -10.73 21.90 -0.35
N LYS A 30 -9.41 21.72 -0.44
CA LYS A 30 -8.45 22.27 0.55
C LYS A 30 -8.46 23.80 0.63
N THR A 31 -8.73 24.48 -0.46
CA THR A 31 -8.85 25.94 -0.47
C THR A 31 -10.10 26.39 0.27
N LEU A 32 -11.24 25.74 0.01
CA LEU A 32 -12.51 26.05 0.69
C LEU A 32 -12.40 25.80 2.20
N GLU A 33 -11.78 24.70 2.64
CA GLU A 33 -11.53 24.42 4.05
C GLU A 33 -10.76 25.54 4.77
N ARG A 34 -9.79 26.19 4.06
CA ARG A 34 -8.89 27.18 4.67
C ARG A 34 -9.40 28.62 4.62
N VAL A 35 -10.14 28.99 3.58
CA VAL A 35 -10.44 30.41 3.30
C VAL A 35 -11.87 30.79 3.56
N THR A 36 -12.76 29.83 3.85
CA THR A 36 -14.19 30.06 3.98
C THR A 36 -14.70 29.37 5.23
N GLU A 37 -15.39 30.10 6.11
CA GLU A 37 -16.21 29.48 7.16
C GLU A 37 -17.47 28.93 6.51
N LEU A 38 -17.46 27.61 6.29
CA LEU A 38 -18.58 26.90 5.71
C LEU A 38 -19.58 26.53 6.81
N ALA A 39 -20.85 26.87 6.59
CA ALA A 39 -21.89 26.42 7.49
C ALA A 39 -22.27 24.95 7.23
N PRO A 40 -22.67 24.17 8.27
CA PRO A 40 -23.20 22.84 8.08
C PRO A 40 -24.41 22.82 7.14
N PRO A 41 -24.52 21.83 6.21
CA PRO A 41 -23.64 20.65 6.05
C PRO A 41 -22.49 20.84 5.04
N ALA A 42 -22.25 22.05 4.52
CA ALA A 42 -21.29 22.29 3.43
C ALA A 42 -19.83 22.02 3.87
N ASP A 43 -19.49 22.35 5.10
CA ASP A 43 -18.19 22.04 5.72
C ASP A 43 -17.86 20.54 5.64
N ARG A 44 -18.80 19.70 6.06
CA ARG A 44 -18.68 18.24 6.03
C ARG A 44 -18.56 17.71 4.58
N TYR A 45 -19.30 18.29 3.63
CA TYR A 45 -19.22 17.85 2.24
C TYR A 45 -17.85 18.17 1.62
N VAL A 46 -17.29 19.33 1.92
CA VAL A 46 -15.96 19.72 1.44
C VAL A 46 -14.89 18.81 2.03
N GLU A 47 -14.94 18.49 3.33
CA GLU A 47 -14.06 17.53 3.98
C GLU A 47 -14.15 16.14 3.30
N MET A 48 -15.37 15.65 3.04
CA MET A 48 -15.57 14.36 2.36
C MET A 48 -15.01 14.36 0.93
N ILE A 49 -15.14 15.46 0.18
CA ILE A 49 -14.57 15.61 -1.17
C ILE A 49 -13.04 15.60 -1.08
N GLY A 50 -12.47 16.33 -0.13
CA GLY A 50 -11.03 16.35 0.10
C GLY A 50 -10.47 14.95 0.40
N LYS A 51 -11.12 14.23 1.30
CA LYS A 51 -10.74 12.85 1.68
C LYS A 51 -10.87 11.89 0.50
N ALA A 52 -12.01 11.88 -0.18
CA ALA A 52 -12.23 10.99 -1.33
C ALA A 52 -11.24 11.27 -2.48
N SER A 53 -10.90 12.54 -2.74
CA SER A 53 -9.93 12.89 -3.77
C SER A 53 -8.51 12.46 -3.40
N ALA A 54 -8.15 12.50 -2.13
CA ALA A 54 -6.86 11.97 -1.65
C ALA A 54 -6.79 10.45 -1.82
N GLU A 55 -7.84 9.73 -1.43
CA GLU A 55 -7.94 8.27 -1.62
C GLU A 55 -7.83 7.88 -3.11
N MET A 56 -8.50 8.62 -4.01
CA MET A 56 -8.37 8.38 -5.45
C MET A 56 -6.96 8.63 -5.97
N ALA A 57 -6.24 9.62 -5.45
CA ALA A 57 -4.85 9.87 -5.82
C ALA A 57 -3.94 8.70 -5.40
N GLU A 58 -4.12 8.16 -4.19
CA GLU A 58 -3.39 6.98 -3.72
C GLU A 58 -3.64 5.76 -4.62
N LEU A 59 -4.89 5.49 -5.00
CA LEU A 59 -5.23 4.39 -5.90
C LEU A 59 -4.61 4.54 -7.30
N LEU A 60 -4.54 5.78 -7.82
CA LEU A 60 -3.86 6.06 -9.09
C LEU A 60 -2.35 5.85 -8.99
N ASP A 61 -1.74 6.16 -7.86
CA ASP A 61 -0.31 5.92 -7.61
C ASP A 61 -0.01 4.42 -7.58
N GLU A 62 -0.83 3.63 -6.88
CA GLU A 62 -0.72 2.17 -6.84
C GLU A 62 -0.89 1.56 -8.24
N LEU A 63 -1.92 1.97 -8.98
CA LEU A 63 -2.16 1.45 -10.32
C LEU A 63 -1.03 1.83 -11.30
N SER A 64 -0.50 3.04 -11.19
CA SER A 64 0.65 3.50 -11.97
C SER A 64 1.91 2.70 -11.64
N LEU A 65 2.15 2.41 -10.36
CA LEU A 65 3.27 1.58 -9.92
C LEU A 65 3.15 0.16 -10.47
N ALA A 66 1.98 -0.46 -10.36
CA ALA A 66 1.72 -1.77 -10.95
C ALA A 66 2.00 -1.79 -12.47
N ALA A 67 1.51 -0.77 -13.18
CA ALA A 67 1.72 -0.64 -14.62
C ALA A 67 3.22 -0.49 -14.98
N ARG A 68 4.00 0.23 -14.19
CA ARG A 68 5.45 0.38 -14.36
C ARG A 68 6.19 -0.94 -14.11
N ILE A 69 5.79 -1.71 -13.09
CA ILE A 69 6.36 -3.03 -12.81
C ILE A 69 6.04 -3.99 -13.97
N GLU A 70 4.79 -4.06 -14.42
CA GLU A 70 4.37 -4.94 -15.50
C GLU A 70 5.00 -4.59 -16.86
N SER A 71 5.24 -3.30 -17.13
CA SER A 71 5.93 -2.84 -18.35
C SER A 71 7.46 -2.98 -18.27
N GLY A 72 8.02 -3.29 -17.10
CA GLY A 72 9.46 -3.34 -16.88
C GLY A 72 10.13 -1.98 -16.79
N SER A 73 9.36 -0.89 -16.64
CA SER A 73 9.87 0.49 -16.53
C SER A 73 10.00 0.98 -15.07
N TYR A 74 9.75 0.11 -14.09
CA TYR A 74 9.99 0.44 -12.69
C TYR A 74 11.48 0.37 -12.37
N GLU A 75 12.04 1.49 -11.99
CA GLU A 75 13.42 1.64 -11.51
C GLU A 75 13.35 1.98 -10.01
N PRO A 76 13.72 1.05 -9.11
CA PRO A 76 13.66 1.28 -7.67
C PRO A 76 14.73 2.26 -7.20
N GLY A 77 14.35 3.21 -6.36
CA GLY A 77 15.25 4.12 -5.66
C GLY A 77 15.82 3.49 -4.39
N LEU A 78 16.81 2.59 -4.53
CA LEU A 78 17.35 1.84 -3.40
C LEU A 78 18.04 2.75 -2.37
N ARG A 79 17.66 2.59 -1.10
CA ARG A 79 18.25 3.23 0.08
C ARG A 79 18.26 2.26 1.24
N ASP A 80 19.15 2.48 2.20
CA ASP A 80 19.18 1.70 3.44
C ASP A 80 17.94 2.00 4.28
N ALA A 81 17.28 0.95 4.75
CA ALA A 81 16.14 1.01 5.65
C ALA A 81 16.21 -0.07 6.71
N GLU A 82 15.74 0.26 7.91
CA GLU A 82 15.58 -0.69 9.01
C GLU A 82 14.21 -1.37 8.90
N THR A 83 14.19 -2.69 8.83
CA THR A 83 12.95 -3.45 8.67
C THR A 83 11.98 -3.28 9.85
N LEU A 84 12.50 -3.08 11.06
CA LEU A 84 11.67 -2.76 12.23
C LEU A 84 11.01 -1.38 12.07
N ALA A 85 11.70 -0.40 11.49
CA ALA A 85 11.13 0.92 11.21
C ALA A 85 9.99 0.84 10.18
N LEU A 86 10.11 0.00 9.15
CA LEU A 86 9.04 -0.25 8.16
C LEU A 86 7.78 -0.83 8.82
N ALA A 87 7.95 -1.77 9.78
CA ALA A 87 6.83 -2.32 10.55
C ALA A 87 6.17 -1.27 11.46
N HIS A 88 6.96 -0.41 12.10
CA HIS A 88 6.42 0.69 12.90
C HIS A 88 5.70 1.74 12.06
N ALA A 89 6.19 2.08 10.88
CA ALA A 89 5.49 2.98 9.96
C ALA A 89 4.10 2.43 9.55
N ALA A 90 3.99 1.13 9.31
CA ALA A 90 2.71 0.48 9.08
C ALA A 90 1.78 0.56 10.31
N ARG A 91 2.31 0.36 11.53
CA ARG A 91 1.56 0.53 12.78
C ARG A 91 1.02 1.96 12.95
N GLU A 92 1.85 2.97 12.73
CA GLU A 92 1.43 4.37 12.80
C GLU A 92 0.32 4.69 11.79
N ARG A 93 0.43 4.17 10.58
CA ARG A 93 -0.55 4.39 9.50
C ARG A 93 -1.89 3.70 9.75
N LEU A 94 -1.89 2.50 10.33
CA LEU A 94 -3.08 1.64 10.49
C LEU A 94 -3.74 1.75 11.87
N GLY A 95 -3.06 2.34 12.85
CA GLY A 95 -3.48 2.48 14.24
C GLY A 95 -2.69 1.59 15.19
N GLU A 96 -2.20 2.19 16.27
CA GLU A 96 -1.34 1.51 17.26
C GLU A 96 -2.06 0.44 18.05
N ASP A 97 -3.36 0.53 18.18
CA ASP A 97 -4.27 -0.41 18.82
C ASP A 97 -4.62 -1.61 17.92
N ARG A 98 -4.29 -1.52 16.64
CA ARG A 98 -4.60 -2.56 15.64
C ARG A 98 -3.41 -3.38 15.18
N VAL A 99 -2.20 -2.86 15.34
CA VAL A 99 -0.95 -3.48 14.85
C VAL A 99 0.08 -3.50 15.97
N HIS A 100 0.39 -4.69 16.47
CA HIS A 100 1.35 -4.88 17.54
C HIS A 100 2.70 -5.35 16.98
N VAL A 101 3.69 -4.48 17.00
CA VAL A 101 5.02 -4.75 16.42
C VAL A 101 6.00 -5.16 17.52
N THR A 102 6.72 -6.27 17.29
CA THR A 102 7.79 -6.78 18.17
C THR A 102 8.94 -7.36 17.34
N GLY A 103 10.06 -7.64 18.00
CA GLY A 103 11.20 -8.34 17.38
C GLY A 103 12.39 -7.42 17.12
N GLU A 104 13.31 -7.89 16.26
CA GLU A 104 14.55 -7.21 15.92
C GLU A 104 14.70 -7.13 14.41
N GLY A 105 14.98 -5.93 13.90
CA GLY A 105 15.14 -5.66 12.47
C GLY A 105 16.56 -5.90 11.95
N ALA A 106 16.72 -5.64 10.66
CA ALA A 106 18.01 -5.55 9.98
C ALA A 106 17.99 -4.38 9.00
N THR A 107 19.15 -3.84 8.69
CA THR A 107 19.32 -2.88 7.61
C THR A 107 19.32 -3.61 6.27
N ILE A 108 18.44 -3.18 5.36
CA ILE A 108 18.34 -3.67 3.99
C ILE A 108 18.41 -2.52 2.99
N ALA A 109 18.92 -2.78 1.78
CA ALA A 109 18.89 -1.81 0.68
C ALA A 109 17.61 -2.00 -0.14
N THR A 110 16.66 -1.07 -0.07
CA THR A 110 15.35 -1.22 -0.72
C THR A 110 14.77 0.12 -1.19
N ASP A 111 13.71 0.08 -1.99
CA ASP A 111 12.86 1.24 -2.27
C ASP A 111 11.93 1.47 -1.07
N VAL A 112 12.37 2.33 -0.15
CA VAL A 112 11.76 2.52 1.17
C VAL A 112 10.28 2.89 1.05
N GLU A 113 9.94 3.83 0.17
CA GLU A 113 8.58 4.32 0.03
C GLU A 113 7.65 3.24 -0.54
N ALA A 114 8.11 2.48 -1.53
CA ALA A 114 7.34 1.42 -2.13
C ALA A 114 7.13 0.23 -1.17
N VAL A 115 8.16 -0.13 -0.39
CA VAL A 115 8.08 -1.23 0.59
C VAL A 115 7.25 -0.84 1.80
N GLU A 116 7.40 0.36 2.34
CA GLU A 116 6.59 0.86 3.46
C GLU A 116 5.11 0.83 3.13
N ARG A 117 4.74 1.34 1.93
CA ARG A 117 3.35 1.25 1.44
C ARG A 117 2.90 -0.20 1.24
N GLY A 118 3.77 -1.04 0.68
CA GLY A 118 3.48 -2.46 0.45
C GLY A 118 3.24 -3.23 1.75
N VAL A 119 4.10 -3.08 2.74
CA VAL A 119 3.93 -3.71 4.07
C VAL A 119 2.63 -3.25 4.71
N SER A 120 2.35 -1.93 4.70
CA SER A 120 1.10 -1.38 5.24
C SER A 120 -0.13 -1.94 4.51
N ALA A 121 -0.08 -2.05 3.17
CA ALA A 121 -1.19 -2.59 2.37
C ALA A 121 -1.47 -4.07 2.66
N LEU A 122 -0.43 -4.90 2.83
CA LEU A 122 -0.58 -6.31 3.18
C LEU A 122 -1.19 -6.50 4.57
N ILE A 123 -0.73 -5.74 5.56
CA ILE A 123 -1.29 -5.77 6.93
C ILE A 123 -2.75 -5.29 6.91
N GLN A 124 -3.05 -4.20 6.19
CA GLN A 124 -4.40 -3.70 6.04
C GLN A 124 -5.33 -4.71 5.36
N ALA A 125 -4.84 -5.39 4.33
CA ALA A 125 -5.61 -6.43 3.64
C ALA A 125 -5.88 -7.63 4.55
N ALA A 126 -4.93 -8.06 5.38
CA ALA A 126 -5.13 -9.09 6.38
C ALA A 126 -6.24 -8.71 7.38
N LEU A 127 -6.19 -7.50 7.93
CA LEU A 127 -7.21 -6.96 8.83
C LEU A 127 -8.59 -6.89 8.16
N ARG A 128 -8.67 -6.22 7.00
CA ARG A 128 -9.93 -5.94 6.29
C ARG A 128 -10.63 -7.21 5.81
N HIS A 129 -9.90 -8.05 5.08
CA HIS A 129 -10.46 -9.25 4.45
C HIS A 129 -10.52 -10.43 5.41
N GLY A 130 -9.76 -10.39 6.50
CA GLY A 130 -9.85 -11.34 7.60
C GLY A 130 -10.95 -11.04 8.59
N GLY A 131 -11.53 -9.83 8.55
CA GLY A 131 -12.49 -9.35 9.56
C GLY A 131 -11.85 -9.27 10.95
N LEU A 132 -10.57 -8.90 11.01
CA LEU A 132 -9.78 -8.86 12.23
C LEU A 132 -9.76 -7.44 12.82
N ASP A 133 -9.82 -7.35 14.15
CA ASP A 133 -9.66 -6.08 14.84
C ASP A 133 -8.17 -5.72 14.97
N GLU A 134 -7.31 -6.71 15.20
CA GLU A 134 -5.87 -6.54 15.41
C GLU A 134 -5.03 -7.67 14.79
N VAL A 135 -3.74 -7.38 14.57
CA VAL A 135 -2.72 -8.35 14.16
C VAL A 135 -1.40 -8.10 14.90
N ASN A 136 -0.62 -9.17 15.05
CA ASN A 136 0.75 -9.10 15.54
C ASN A 136 1.74 -9.14 14.37
N VAL A 137 2.76 -8.30 14.43
CA VAL A 137 3.86 -8.26 13.47
C VAL A 137 5.15 -8.55 14.21
N VAL A 138 5.77 -9.69 13.91
CA VAL A 138 7.06 -10.08 14.49
C VAL A 138 8.14 -9.87 13.43
N VAL A 139 9.11 -9.00 13.72
CA VAL A 139 10.24 -8.73 12.82
C VAL A 139 11.43 -9.61 13.21
N ARG A 140 11.99 -10.33 12.24
CA ARG A 140 13.17 -11.19 12.40
C ARG A 140 14.18 -10.89 11.29
N GLY A 141 15.07 -9.93 11.54
CA GLY A 141 15.98 -9.45 10.51
C GLY A 141 15.22 -8.91 9.29
N PRO A 142 15.43 -9.45 8.07
CA PRO A 142 14.75 -8.97 6.86
C PRO A 142 13.32 -9.55 6.69
N VAL A 143 12.80 -10.30 7.65
CA VAL A 143 11.51 -10.98 7.56
C VAL A 143 10.51 -10.37 8.53
N LEU A 144 9.29 -10.11 8.05
CA LEU A 144 8.13 -9.73 8.85
C LEU A 144 7.10 -10.86 8.83
N GLU A 145 6.69 -11.33 10.00
CA GLU A 145 5.64 -12.33 10.18
C GLU A 145 4.40 -11.65 10.73
N VAL A 146 3.28 -11.73 10.01
CA VAL A 146 1.98 -11.13 10.40
C VAL A 146 1.00 -12.22 10.76
N THR A 147 0.44 -12.14 11.97
CA THR A 147 -0.52 -13.12 12.52
C THR A 147 -1.67 -12.42 13.27
N PRO A 148 -2.89 -12.95 13.22
CA PRO A 148 -3.32 -14.05 12.37
C PRO A 148 -3.65 -13.60 10.95
N VAL A 149 -3.59 -14.53 10.01
CA VAL A 149 -4.18 -14.42 8.67
C VAL A 149 -5.24 -15.50 8.54
N THR A 150 -6.41 -15.13 8.06
CA THR A 150 -7.54 -16.05 7.93
C THR A 150 -7.59 -16.71 6.54
N GLU A 151 -8.32 -17.81 6.41
CA GLU A 151 -8.57 -18.43 5.10
C GLU A 151 -9.18 -17.45 4.08
N ALA A 152 -9.99 -16.48 4.54
CA ALA A 152 -10.60 -15.48 3.69
C ALA A 152 -9.62 -14.40 3.21
N SER A 153 -8.63 -14.03 4.02
CA SER A 153 -7.62 -13.01 3.68
C SER A 153 -6.39 -13.59 2.97
N ALA A 154 -6.05 -14.85 3.18
CA ALA A 154 -4.87 -15.49 2.60
C ALA A 154 -4.75 -15.33 1.08
N PRO A 155 -5.76 -15.63 0.25
CA PRO A 155 -5.63 -15.47 -1.19
C PRO A 155 -5.53 -13.99 -1.63
N VAL A 156 -6.04 -13.06 -0.82
CA VAL A 156 -5.96 -11.61 -1.10
C VAL A 156 -4.55 -11.08 -0.81
N VAL A 157 -3.99 -11.41 0.35
CA VAL A 157 -2.63 -10.96 0.73
C VAL A 157 -1.54 -11.61 -0.14
N LEU A 158 -1.82 -12.76 -0.75
CA LEU A 158 -0.96 -13.39 -1.75
C LEU A 158 -1.13 -12.82 -3.17
N GLY A 159 -2.08 -11.90 -3.39
CA GLY A 159 -2.39 -11.37 -4.72
C GLY A 159 -3.02 -12.39 -5.67
N HIS A 160 -3.48 -13.55 -5.17
CA HIS A 160 -4.18 -14.57 -5.95
C HIS A 160 -5.63 -14.16 -6.23
N GLU A 161 -6.28 -13.49 -5.29
CA GLU A 161 -7.57 -12.84 -5.49
C GLU A 161 -7.38 -11.33 -5.58
N LEU A 162 -7.74 -10.74 -6.73
CA LEU A 162 -7.59 -9.32 -7.01
C LEU A 162 -8.78 -8.51 -6.46
N ARG A 163 -9.00 -8.57 -5.15
CA ARG A 163 -10.04 -7.80 -4.44
C ARG A 163 -9.48 -6.60 -3.68
N ASP A 164 -8.14 -6.49 -3.62
CA ASP A 164 -7.43 -5.39 -2.95
C ASP A 164 -6.26 -4.96 -3.84
N LEU A 165 -6.33 -3.72 -4.34
CA LEU A 165 -5.31 -3.20 -5.25
C LEU A 165 -3.97 -3.05 -4.53
N GLY A 166 -3.98 -2.50 -3.31
CA GLY A 166 -2.79 -2.28 -2.51
C GLY A 166 -2.04 -3.59 -2.24
N ALA A 167 -2.76 -4.64 -1.80
CA ALA A 167 -2.16 -5.96 -1.59
C ALA A 167 -1.58 -6.55 -2.89
N ALA A 168 -2.32 -6.46 -4.00
CA ALA A 168 -1.88 -6.96 -5.30
C ALA A 168 -0.62 -6.23 -5.82
N VAL A 169 -0.50 -4.93 -5.57
CA VAL A 169 0.67 -4.13 -5.91
C VAL A 169 1.83 -4.43 -4.97
N ALA A 170 1.56 -4.57 -3.67
CA ALA A 170 2.56 -4.88 -2.64
C ALA A 170 3.32 -6.16 -2.95
N VAL A 171 2.61 -7.24 -3.29
CA VAL A 171 3.24 -8.52 -3.69
C VAL A 171 4.19 -8.30 -4.87
N ARG A 172 3.75 -7.58 -5.92
CA ARG A 172 4.57 -7.30 -7.11
C ARG A 172 5.81 -6.46 -6.79
N VAL A 173 5.68 -5.47 -5.92
CA VAL A 173 6.80 -4.63 -5.46
C VAL A 173 7.83 -5.48 -4.73
N ILE A 174 7.40 -6.26 -3.73
CA ILE A 174 8.27 -7.09 -2.91
C ILE A 174 9.02 -8.11 -3.79
N GLU A 175 8.31 -8.82 -4.68
CA GLU A 175 8.92 -9.76 -5.62
C GLU A 175 9.89 -9.07 -6.60
N ARG A 176 9.55 -7.87 -7.08
CA ARG A 176 10.41 -7.09 -7.99
C ARG A 176 11.71 -6.64 -7.33
N LEU A 177 11.69 -6.44 -6.00
CA LEU A 177 12.83 -6.09 -5.17
C LEU A 177 13.62 -7.32 -4.65
N GLY A 178 13.26 -8.52 -5.09
CA GLY A 178 13.96 -9.76 -4.72
C GLY A 178 13.43 -10.45 -3.46
N GLY A 179 12.37 -9.91 -2.86
CA GLY A 179 11.69 -10.49 -1.72
C GLY A 179 10.62 -11.53 -2.10
N ALA A 180 9.87 -11.97 -1.10
CA ALA A 180 8.77 -12.93 -1.27
C ALA A 180 7.65 -12.69 -0.27
N VAL A 181 6.43 -13.05 -0.66
CA VAL A 181 5.24 -13.03 0.19
C VAL A 181 4.63 -14.43 0.20
N THR A 182 4.51 -15.03 1.37
CA THR A 182 3.97 -16.40 1.53
C THR A 182 3.03 -16.47 2.72
N VAL A 183 2.12 -17.45 2.71
CA VAL A 183 1.24 -17.77 3.84
C VAL A 183 1.40 -19.24 4.17
N ASP A 184 1.66 -19.53 5.46
CA ASP A 184 1.69 -20.87 6.02
C ASP A 184 0.83 -20.90 7.28
N GLY A 185 -0.22 -21.73 7.26
CA GLY A 185 -1.23 -21.74 8.32
C GLY A 185 -1.92 -20.36 8.43
N ASP A 186 -1.77 -19.75 9.61
CA ASP A 186 -2.31 -18.42 9.92
C ASP A 186 -1.26 -17.30 9.88
N THR A 187 -0.10 -17.57 9.31
CA THR A 187 1.05 -16.64 9.29
C THR A 187 1.34 -16.17 7.86
N LEU A 188 1.26 -14.86 7.64
CA LEU A 188 1.80 -14.20 6.45
C LEU A 188 3.27 -13.85 6.70
N THR A 189 4.15 -14.35 5.85
CA THR A 189 5.58 -14.06 5.87
C THR A 189 5.93 -13.15 4.72
N ILE A 190 6.49 -11.98 5.04
CA ILE A 190 7.01 -10.99 4.10
C ILE A 190 8.52 -11.00 4.24
N SER A 191 9.22 -11.57 3.26
CA SER A 191 10.68 -11.55 3.19
C SER A 191 11.10 -10.38 2.32
N LEU A 192 11.88 -9.47 2.88
CA LEU A 192 12.44 -8.32 2.18
C LEU A 192 13.87 -8.65 1.78
N GLY A 193 14.16 -8.57 0.49
CA GLY A 193 15.46 -8.92 -0.10
C GLY A 193 16.55 -7.90 0.15
#